data_6b1362b8a77e7a80fa410e2ee7339d56
#
_entry.id   6b1362b8a77e7a80fa410e2ee7339d56
#
_cell.length_a   1.000
_cell.length_b   1.000
_cell.length_c   1.000
_cell.angle_alpha   90.00
_cell.angle_beta   90.00
_cell.angle_gamma   90.00
#
_symmetry.space_group_name_H-M   'P 1'
#
loop_
_entity.id
_entity.type
_entity.pdbx_description
1 polymer ?
#
loop_
_entity_poly.entity_id
_entity_poly.type
_entity_poly.pdbx_seq_one_letter_code
_entity_poly.pdbx_strand_id
1 'polypeptide(L)'
;MVAMQEPFKKKRVWRIGLAVSGGADSTALLAALADLRDALGFRAVVLHVDHGLRPDSHDDARFVADLAARFDLPCHTLRARIRRRPRESLEMAARRTRLAFFARMTRALGLDAIATGHHADDVAETFIMRMARGAGPEGLAGLKPVSHVDGITFIRPLLGLRDSDLRAYLRRRGLPWREDSTNADTSILRNKVRHVILPFLREHLDPHITEHLCKSAAILRGDLSGGRASPRAASGGRASPRAAPGGRASPRADYRLAISPATGYTPRAESIGVLPAVCEMSRAALAGRTLEVRRWRAGDRIAPTGLNGHSRKLQDVFMTAKVPPSVRTDLPLICDAATGEVLWVPGYRIAQSVAVESTIAPSWRFTLSSNG
;
A
#
# COMPACT_ATOMS: atom_id res chain seq x y z
N MET A 1 5.15 1.79 2.15
CA MET A 1 6.58 1.47 2.38
C MET A 1 7.06 0.23 1.64
N VAL A 2 6.26 -0.82 1.44
CA VAL A 2 6.67 -2.07 0.77
C VAL A 2 7.13 -1.84 -0.69
N ALA A 3 6.49 -0.96 -1.45
CA ALA A 3 6.86 -0.69 -2.85
C ALA A 3 8.22 0.01 -3.03
N MET A 4 8.81 0.58 -1.97
CA MET A 4 10.13 1.23 -2.03
C MET A 4 11.29 0.30 -1.66
N GLN A 5 11.05 -0.85 -1.00
CA GLN A 5 12.13 -1.74 -0.56
C GLN A 5 12.67 -2.68 -1.64
N GLU A 6 11.82 -3.10 -2.60
CA GLU A 6 12.23 -4.01 -3.68
C GLU A 6 13.32 -3.43 -4.62
N PRO A 7 13.23 -2.16 -5.06
CA PRO A 7 14.25 -1.57 -5.93
C PRO A 7 15.60 -1.30 -5.24
N PHE A 8 15.66 -1.18 -3.90
CA PHE A 8 16.86 -0.73 -3.19
C PHE A 8 17.85 -1.82 -2.78
N LYS A 9 17.63 -3.08 -3.18
CA LYS A 9 18.48 -4.24 -2.79
C LYS A 9 19.90 -4.27 -3.40
N LYS A 10 20.31 -3.34 -4.28
CA LYS A 10 21.67 -3.25 -4.83
C LYS A 10 22.40 -2.00 -4.35
N LYS A 11 23.70 -2.10 -4.07
CA LYS A 11 24.63 -1.04 -3.58
C LYS A 11 24.69 0.29 -4.36
N ARG A 12 23.73 0.55 -5.27
CA ARG A 12 23.65 1.78 -6.08
C ARG A 12 22.71 2.78 -5.41
N VAL A 13 23.17 4.02 -5.26
CA VAL A 13 22.34 5.13 -4.78
C VAL A 13 21.30 5.47 -5.85
N TRP A 14 20.04 5.26 -5.53
CA TRP A 14 18.91 5.57 -6.42
C TRP A 14 18.74 7.07 -6.58
N ARG A 15 18.35 7.49 -7.79
CA ARG A 15 17.99 8.87 -8.11
C ARG A 15 16.51 8.92 -8.45
N ILE A 16 15.73 9.63 -7.65
CA ILE A 16 14.27 9.66 -7.75
C ILE A 16 13.82 11.08 -8.10
N GLY A 17 13.05 11.21 -9.20
CA GLY A 17 12.32 12.44 -9.51
C GLY A 17 11.02 12.48 -8.70
N LEU A 18 10.75 13.58 -8.01
CA LEU A 18 9.50 13.82 -7.30
C LEU A 18 8.60 14.70 -8.17
N ALA A 19 7.49 14.16 -8.66
CA ALA A 19 6.51 14.90 -9.45
C ALA A 19 5.65 15.77 -8.52
N VAL A 20 5.92 17.06 -8.44
CA VAL A 20 5.26 17.99 -7.51
C VAL A 20 4.48 19.04 -8.27
N SER A 21 3.16 19.10 -8.03
CA SER A 21 2.26 20.12 -8.59
C SER A 21 2.03 21.31 -7.65
N GLY A 22 2.33 21.16 -6.36
CA GLY A 22 2.02 22.12 -5.30
C GLY A 22 0.74 21.81 -4.52
N GLY A 23 -0.10 20.88 -5.00
CA GLY A 23 -1.27 20.39 -4.27
C GLY A 23 -0.90 19.50 -3.08
N ALA A 24 -1.87 19.26 -2.17
CA ALA A 24 -1.66 18.54 -0.92
C ALA A 24 -0.91 17.21 -1.10
N ASP A 25 -1.35 16.35 -2.02
CA ASP A 25 -0.80 15.01 -2.21
C ASP A 25 0.66 15.04 -2.64
N SER A 26 0.99 15.92 -3.58
CA SER A 26 2.35 16.08 -4.10
C SER A 26 3.28 16.77 -3.09
N THR A 27 2.75 17.67 -2.27
CA THR A 27 3.47 18.30 -1.16
C THR A 27 3.78 17.29 -0.06
N ALA A 28 2.79 16.43 0.28
CA ALA A 28 3.00 15.34 1.23
C ALA A 28 4.02 14.31 0.71
N LEU A 29 3.97 13.97 -0.58
CA LEU A 29 4.97 13.12 -1.22
C LEU A 29 6.38 13.70 -1.08
N LEU A 30 6.56 14.99 -1.41
CA LEU A 30 7.85 15.67 -1.31
C LEU A 30 8.37 15.61 0.12
N ALA A 31 7.57 16.06 1.09
CA ALA A 31 7.98 16.12 2.48
C ALA A 31 8.33 14.76 3.05
N ALA A 32 7.49 13.74 2.80
CA ALA A 32 7.74 12.38 3.30
C ALA A 32 9.00 11.75 2.69
N LEU A 33 9.23 11.93 1.38
CA LEU A 33 10.41 11.38 0.72
C LEU A 33 11.69 12.16 1.03
N ALA A 34 11.60 13.46 1.26
CA ALA A 34 12.73 14.25 1.73
C ALA A 34 13.21 13.80 3.11
N ASP A 35 12.29 13.53 4.05
CA ASP A 35 12.62 13.03 5.38
C ASP A 35 13.23 11.61 5.34
N LEU A 36 12.80 10.79 4.39
CA LEU A 36 13.23 9.39 4.29
C LEU A 36 14.50 9.18 3.44
N ARG A 37 14.97 10.21 2.72
CA ARG A 37 16.05 10.07 1.73
C ARG A 37 17.34 9.50 2.31
N ASP A 38 17.74 9.97 3.50
CA ASP A 38 18.98 9.56 4.13
C ASP A 38 18.86 8.15 4.72
N ALA A 39 17.74 7.85 5.37
CA ALA A 39 17.46 6.53 5.93
C ALA A 39 17.33 5.42 4.88
N LEU A 40 16.83 5.76 3.68
CA LEU A 40 16.67 4.84 2.56
C LEU A 40 17.80 4.90 1.53
N GLY A 41 18.76 5.83 1.68
CA GLY A 41 19.96 5.93 0.86
C GLY A 41 19.69 6.29 -0.60
N PHE A 42 18.79 7.26 -0.88
CA PHE A 42 18.53 7.74 -2.23
C PHE A 42 18.73 9.26 -2.37
N ARG A 43 18.88 9.73 -3.61
CA ARG A 43 18.88 11.15 -3.96
C ARG A 43 17.55 11.51 -4.60
N ALA A 44 17.00 12.68 -4.25
CA ALA A 44 15.76 13.18 -4.80
C ALA A 44 15.95 14.51 -5.55
N VAL A 45 15.11 14.73 -6.56
CA VAL A 45 15.02 15.98 -7.30
C VAL A 45 13.55 16.29 -7.58
N VAL A 46 13.14 17.53 -7.39
CA VAL A 46 11.75 17.96 -7.64
C VAL A 46 11.58 18.27 -9.12
N LEU A 47 10.50 17.73 -9.70
CA LEU A 47 10.08 17.94 -11.08
C LEU A 47 8.70 18.62 -11.09
N HIS A 48 8.64 19.87 -11.52
CA HIS A 48 7.41 20.64 -11.63
C HIS A 48 7.07 20.94 -13.08
N VAL A 49 5.77 20.89 -13.43
CA VAL A 49 5.28 21.32 -14.74
C VAL A 49 4.24 22.42 -14.54
N ASP A 50 4.63 23.63 -14.87
CA ASP A 50 3.71 24.75 -15.01
C ASP A 50 3.04 24.66 -16.39
N HIS A 51 1.74 24.37 -16.40
CA HIS A 51 0.97 24.20 -17.62
C HIS A 51 0.52 25.51 -18.25
N GLY A 52 0.70 26.65 -17.56
CA GLY A 52 0.32 27.99 -18.06
C GLY A 52 -1.17 28.14 -18.36
N LEU A 53 -2.03 27.33 -17.72
CA LEU A 53 -3.47 27.30 -17.98
C LEU A 53 -4.24 28.36 -17.21
N ARG A 54 -3.61 28.97 -16.20
CA ARG A 54 -4.18 30.00 -15.34
C ARG A 54 -3.21 31.19 -15.22
N PRO A 55 -3.73 32.41 -14.98
CA PRO A 55 -2.86 33.56 -14.72
C PRO A 55 -1.89 33.34 -13.56
N ASP A 56 -2.35 32.61 -12.52
CA ASP A 56 -1.63 32.37 -11.25
C ASP A 56 -0.68 31.16 -11.31
N SER A 57 -0.55 30.48 -12.45
CA SER A 57 0.31 29.30 -12.60
C SER A 57 1.79 29.58 -12.30
N HIS A 58 2.21 30.86 -12.46
CA HIS A 58 3.54 31.32 -12.11
C HIS A 58 3.79 31.26 -10.59
N ASP A 59 2.77 31.57 -9.78
CA ASP A 59 2.86 31.52 -8.32
C ASP A 59 2.95 30.08 -7.82
N ASP A 60 2.32 29.13 -8.53
CA ASP A 60 2.45 27.72 -8.24
C ASP A 60 3.89 27.22 -8.47
N ALA A 61 4.53 27.68 -9.55
CA ALA A 61 5.93 27.33 -9.84
C ALA A 61 6.90 27.90 -8.79
N ARG A 62 6.67 29.13 -8.34
CA ARG A 62 7.45 29.75 -7.26
C ARG A 62 7.24 28.99 -5.95
N PHE A 63 6.00 28.72 -5.59
CA PHE A 63 5.65 27.95 -4.39
C PHE A 63 6.36 26.60 -4.36
N VAL A 64 6.38 25.83 -5.46
CA VAL A 64 7.06 24.55 -5.54
C VAL A 64 8.57 24.69 -5.43
N ALA A 65 9.16 25.74 -6.02
CA ALA A 65 10.59 26.02 -5.90
C ALA A 65 10.99 26.35 -4.45
N ASP A 66 10.21 27.19 -3.76
CA ASP A 66 10.43 27.57 -2.36
C ASP A 66 10.27 26.34 -1.44
N LEU A 67 9.26 25.51 -1.73
CA LEU A 67 9.06 24.27 -0.99
C LEU A 67 10.23 23.30 -1.19
N ALA A 68 10.75 23.15 -2.41
CA ALA A 68 11.91 22.30 -2.68
C ALA A 68 13.16 22.82 -1.95
N ALA A 69 13.39 24.14 -1.95
CA ALA A 69 14.49 24.78 -1.24
C ALA A 69 14.42 24.54 0.27
N ARG A 70 13.22 24.56 0.87
CA ARG A 70 13.02 24.26 2.30
C ARG A 70 13.49 22.85 2.70
N PHE A 71 13.55 21.91 1.75
CA PHE A 71 14.00 20.54 1.96
C PHE A 71 15.39 20.26 1.36
N ASP A 72 16.12 21.30 0.93
CA ASP A 72 17.42 21.18 0.25
C ASP A 72 17.39 20.27 -0.97
N LEU A 73 16.31 20.35 -1.78
CA LEU A 73 16.12 19.55 -2.97
C LEU A 73 16.27 20.43 -4.24
N PRO A 74 17.06 19.98 -5.24
CA PRO A 74 17.08 20.65 -6.53
C PRO A 74 15.69 20.59 -7.18
N CYS A 75 15.28 21.68 -7.83
CA CYS A 75 13.98 21.80 -8.50
C CYS A 75 14.15 22.12 -9.98
N HIS A 76 13.54 21.31 -10.84
CA HIS A 76 13.46 21.56 -12.28
C HIS A 76 12.02 21.83 -12.69
N THR A 77 11.78 23.02 -13.20
CA THR A 77 10.46 23.47 -13.68
C THR A 77 10.41 23.53 -15.19
N LEU A 78 9.36 22.95 -15.78
CA LEU A 78 9.00 23.15 -17.17
C LEU A 78 7.86 24.18 -17.26
N ARG A 79 8.08 25.30 -17.90
CA ARG A 79 7.01 26.18 -18.42
C ARG A 79 6.50 25.59 -19.73
N ALA A 80 5.30 24.98 -19.68
CA ALA A 80 4.74 24.29 -20.82
C ALA A 80 3.79 25.20 -21.61
N ARG A 81 4.04 25.30 -22.92
CA ARG A 81 3.01 25.82 -23.86
C ARG A 81 2.24 24.62 -24.39
N ILE A 82 1.03 24.39 -23.86
CA ILE A 82 0.21 23.24 -24.27
C ILE A 82 -0.32 23.48 -25.69
N ARG A 83 0.15 22.68 -26.64
CA ARG A 83 -0.38 22.64 -28.01
C ARG A 83 -1.23 21.37 -28.16
N ARG A 84 -2.53 21.55 -28.41
CA ARG A 84 -3.46 20.44 -28.67
C ARG A 84 -3.26 19.92 -30.11
N ARG A 85 -3.33 18.59 -30.25
CA ARG A 85 -3.45 17.93 -31.54
C ARG A 85 -4.93 17.89 -31.96
N PRO A 86 -5.26 17.68 -33.25
CA PRO A 86 -6.63 17.44 -33.67
C PRO A 86 -7.28 16.32 -32.84
N ARG A 87 -8.49 16.56 -32.35
CA ARG A 87 -9.26 15.64 -31.48
C ARG A 87 -8.64 15.30 -30.12
N GLU A 88 -7.59 15.97 -29.70
CA GLU A 88 -6.98 15.79 -28.38
C GLU A 88 -7.64 16.71 -27.35
N SER A 89 -8.05 16.17 -26.20
CA SER A 89 -8.51 16.99 -25.08
C SER A 89 -7.34 17.78 -24.44
N LEU A 90 -7.66 18.88 -23.76
CA LEU A 90 -6.66 19.68 -23.04
C LEU A 90 -5.90 18.85 -21.99
N GLU A 91 -6.61 17.98 -21.28
CA GLU A 91 -6.05 17.08 -20.29
C GLU A 91 -5.06 16.08 -20.92
N MET A 92 -5.41 15.50 -22.07
CA MET A 92 -4.51 14.61 -22.81
C MET A 92 -3.25 15.34 -23.29
N ALA A 93 -3.39 16.56 -23.81
CA ALA A 93 -2.27 17.36 -24.25
C ALA A 93 -1.34 17.74 -23.07
N ALA A 94 -1.90 18.13 -21.94
CA ALA A 94 -1.17 18.41 -20.70
C ALA A 94 -0.42 17.16 -20.20
N ARG A 95 -1.11 16.00 -20.17
CA ARG A 95 -0.51 14.71 -19.80
C ARG A 95 0.65 14.33 -20.73
N ARG A 96 0.49 14.44 -22.03
CA ARG A 96 1.54 14.18 -23.02
C ARG A 96 2.75 15.08 -22.80
N THR A 97 2.53 16.38 -22.59
CA THR A 97 3.59 17.36 -22.34
C THR A 97 4.35 17.01 -21.05
N ARG A 98 3.64 16.64 -19.98
CA ARG A 98 4.23 16.22 -18.71
C ARG A 98 5.08 14.95 -18.87
N LEU A 99 4.58 13.94 -19.57
CA LEU A 99 5.34 12.71 -19.82
C LEU A 99 6.61 12.96 -20.64
N ALA A 100 6.55 13.83 -21.66
CA ALA A 100 7.72 14.21 -22.46
C ALA A 100 8.77 14.93 -21.59
N PHE A 101 8.36 15.80 -20.69
CA PHE A 101 9.25 16.43 -19.72
C PHE A 101 9.90 15.42 -18.80
N PHE A 102 9.12 14.50 -18.23
CA PHE A 102 9.63 13.46 -17.34
C PHE A 102 10.63 12.55 -18.07
N ALA A 103 10.35 12.16 -19.31
CA ALA A 103 11.28 11.37 -20.13
C ALA A 103 12.61 12.10 -20.37
N ARG A 104 12.54 13.41 -20.66
CA ARG A 104 13.74 14.25 -20.82
C ARG A 104 14.56 14.32 -19.53
N MET A 105 13.90 14.57 -18.39
CA MET A 105 14.58 14.67 -17.10
C MET A 105 15.14 13.34 -16.63
N THR A 106 14.42 12.23 -16.86
CA THR A 106 14.91 10.89 -16.58
C THR A 106 16.24 10.62 -17.28
N ARG A 107 16.34 10.95 -18.56
CA ARG A 107 17.60 10.79 -19.34
C ARG A 107 18.68 11.78 -18.89
N ALA A 108 18.35 13.04 -18.74
CA ALA A 108 19.32 14.10 -18.45
C ALA A 108 19.97 13.95 -17.06
N LEU A 109 19.20 13.50 -16.07
CA LEU A 109 19.63 13.38 -14.67
C LEU A 109 19.94 11.93 -14.28
N GLY A 110 19.75 10.97 -15.18
CA GLY A 110 19.91 9.55 -14.88
C GLY A 110 18.98 9.08 -13.77
N LEU A 111 17.69 9.46 -13.82
CA LEU A 111 16.72 9.06 -12.80
C LEU A 111 16.34 7.60 -12.97
N ASP A 112 16.30 6.87 -11.86
CA ASP A 112 15.88 5.47 -11.82
C ASP A 112 14.35 5.33 -11.78
N ALA A 113 13.67 6.30 -11.16
CA ALA A 113 12.22 6.34 -11.08
C ALA A 113 11.68 7.76 -10.88
N ILE A 114 10.38 7.93 -11.14
CA ILE A 114 9.62 9.13 -10.80
C ILE A 114 8.52 8.77 -9.82
N ALA A 115 8.55 9.38 -8.64
CA ALA A 115 7.51 9.25 -7.62
C ALA A 115 6.35 10.22 -7.90
N THR A 116 5.12 9.73 -7.74
CA THR A 116 3.90 10.51 -7.92
C THR A 116 3.00 10.42 -6.69
N GLY A 117 2.27 11.49 -6.37
CA GLY A 117 1.43 11.63 -5.19
C GLY A 117 0.08 10.89 -5.24
N HIS A 118 -0.06 9.84 -6.06
CA HIS A 118 -1.30 9.06 -6.08
C HIS A 118 -1.49 8.31 -4.75
N HIS A 119 -2.72 8.32 -4.25
CA HIS A 119 -3.10 7.77 -2.95
C HIS A 119 -4.33 6.84 -3.04
N ALA A 120 -4.83 6.34 -1.92
CA ALA A 120 -5.90 5.34 -1.87
C ALA A 120 -7.21 5.84 -2.51
N ASP A 121 -7.56 7.10 -2.30
CA ASP A 121 -8.78 7.66 -2.90
C ASP A 121 -8.66 7.71 -4.44
N ASP A 122 -7.48 7.97 -5.02
CA ASP A 122 -7.25 7.88 -6.48
C ASP A 122 -7.45 6.47 -7.03
N VAL A 123 -7.08 5.45 -6.24
CA VAL A 123 -7.34 4.04 -6.61
C VAL A 123 -8.83 3.78 -6.67
N ALA A 124 -9.58 4.20 -5.64
CA ALA A 124 -11.03 4.03 -5.58
C ALA A 124 -11.75 4.79 -6.70
N GLU A 125 -11.37 6.05 -6.96
CA GLU A 125 -11.88 6.84 -8.07
C GLU A 125 -11.67 6.12 -9.42
N THR A 126 -10.42 5.68 -9.66
CA THR A 126 -10.06 4.99 -10.89
C THR A 126 -10.83 3.67 -11.05
N PHE A 127 -11.03 2.95 -9.95
CA PHE A 127 -11.81 1.71 -9.94
C PHE A 127 -13.26 1.95 -10.36
N ILE A 128 -13.94 2.93 -9.75
CA ILE A 128 -15.33 3.29 -10.08
C ILE A 128 -15.43 3.76 -11.53
N MET A 129 -14.55 4.65 -11.96
CA MET A 129 -14.55 5.17 -13.33
C MET A 129 -14.36 4.07 -14.38
N ARG A 130 -13.55 3.07 -14.10
CA ARG A 130 -13.30 1.95 -15.01
C ARG A 130 -14.41 0.92 -14.97
N MET A 131 -14.97 0.65 -13.79
CA MET A 131 -16.14 -0.20 -13.61
C MET A 131 -17.33 0.36 -14.40
N ALA A 132 -17.59 1.66 -14.31
CA ALA A 132 -18.66 2.34 -15.05
C ALA A 132 -18.47 2.27 -16.59
N ARG A 133 -17.25 2.01 -17.06
CA ARG A 133 -16.94 1.82 -18.50
C ARG A 133 -16.91 0.35 -18.91
N GLY A 134 -17.28 -0.58 -18.02
CA GLY A 134 -17.28 -2.01 -18.31
C GLY A 134 -15.87 -2.64 -18.39
N ALA A 135 -14.89 -2.07 -17.70
CA ALA A 135 -13.54 -2.62 -17.73
C ALA A 135 -13.49 -4.01 -17.10
N GLY A 136 -12.77 -4.93 -17.75
CA GLY A 136 -12.45 -6.26 -17.22
C GLY A 136 -11.45 -6.22 -16.05
N PRO A 137 -11.10 -7.40 -15.49
CA PRO A 137 -10.24 -7.51 -14.30
C PRO A 137 -8.92 -6.74 -14.39
N GLU A 138 -8.21 -6.83 -15.51
CA GLU A 138 -6.95 -6.10 -15.74
C GLU A 138 -7.16 -4.58 -15.72
N GLY A 139 -8.27 -4.11 -16.31
CA GLY A 139 -8.64 -2.71 -16.26
C GLY A 139 -8.96 -2.25 -14.86
N LEU A 140 -9.74 -3.01 -14.09
CA LEU A 140 -10.12 -2.72 -12.71
C LEU A 140 -8.92 -2.76 -11.74
N ALA A 141 -7.87 -3.51 -12.05
CA ALA A 141 -6.61 -3.50 -11.29
C ALA A 141 -6.01 -2.10 -11.07
N GLY A 142 -6.32 -1.16 -11.94
CA GLY A 142 -6.14 0.28 -11.68
C GLY A 142 -4.69 0.75 -11.63
N LEU A 143 -4.42 1.61 -10.64
CA LEU A 143 -3.09 2.16 -10.40
C LEU A 143 -2.17 1.13 -9.74
N LYS A 144 -1.01 0.87 -10.34
CA LYS A 144 0.00 -0.05 -9.78
C LYS A 144 1.00 0.72 -8.90
N PRO A 145 1.52 0.12 -7.82
CA PRO A 145 2.60 0.71 -7.02
C PRO A 145 3.82 1.09 -7.87
N VAL A 146 4.17 0.21 -8.80
CA VAL A 146 5.22 0.46 -9.81
C VAL A 146 4.63 0.24 -11.20
N SER A 147 4.95 1.11 -12.14
CA SER A 147 4.54 0.99 -13.55
C SER A 147 5.60 1.55 -14.49
N HIS A 148 5.68 1.01 -15.71
CA HIS A 148 6.58 1.47 -16.74
C HIS A 148 5.77 2.09 -17.89
N VAL A 149 6.07 3.33 -18.24
CA VAL A 149 5.40 4.07 -19.32
C VAL A 149 6.46 4.83 -20.10
N ASP A 150 6.54 4.60 -21.39
CA ASP A 150 7.48 5.29 -22.29
C ASP A 150 8.95 5.26 -21.80
N GLY A 151 9.40 4.15 -21.24
CA GLY A 151 10.74 3.96 -20.71
C GLY A 151 10.98 4.64 -19.33
N ILE A 152 9.95 5.19 -18.71
CA ILE A 152 10.01 5.79 -17.38
C ILE A 152 9.42 4.81 -16.38
N THR A 153 10.13 4.58 -15.28
CA THR A 153 9.59 3.87 -14.11
C THR A 153 8.87 4.86 -13.21
N PHE A 154 7.58 4.66 -12.99
CA PHE A 154 6.79 5.43 -12.02
C PHE A 154 6.60 4.62 -10.75
N ILE A 155 6.81 5.25 -9.60
CA ILE A 155 6.50 4.69 -8.29
C ILE A 155 5.42 5.53 -7.58
N ARG A 156 4.57 4.87 -6.77
CA ARG A 156 3.46 5.51 -6.04
C ARG A 156 3.50 5.10 -4.58
N PRO A 157 4.37 5.74 -3.79
CA PRO A 157 4.59 5.35 -2.39
C PRO A 157 3.36 5.55 -1.48
N LEU A 158 2.43 6.43 -1.89
CA LEU A 158 1.29 6.86 -1.08
C LEU A 158 0.00 6.07 -1.34
N LEU A 159 0.02 5.03 -2.21
CA LEU A 159 -1.20 4.29 -2.59
C LEU A 159 -1.95 3.63 -1.42
N GLY A 160 -1.31 3.42 -0.29
CA GLY A 160 -1.94 2.86 0.92
C GLY A 160 -2.48 3.91 1.89
N LEU A 161 -2.30 5.20 1.61
CA LEU A 161 -2.71 6.31 2.48
C LEU A 161 -3.94 7.01 1.90
N ARG A 162 -4.76 7.63 2.78
CA ARG A 162 -5.93 8.41 2.40
C ARG A 162 -5.54 9.89 2.21
N ASP A 163 -6.29 10.65 1.40
CA ASP A 163 -6.16 12.12 1.30
C ASP A 163 -6.21 12.78 2.69
N SER A 164 -7.14 12.33 3.55
CA SER A 164 -7.25 12.82 4.93
C SER A 164 -5.96 12.66 5.74
N ASP A 165 -5.26 11.54 5.58
CA ASP A 165 -4.01 11.27 6.29
C ASP A 165 -2.88 12.17 5.79
N LEU A 166 -2.83 12.41 4.47
CA LEU A 166 -1.84 13.29 3.84
C LEU A 166 -2.05 14.75 4.31
N ARG A 167 -3.30 15.24 4.30
CA ARG A 167 -3.63 16.58 4.80
C ARG A 167 -3.36 16.70 6.30
N ALA A 168 -3.67 15.69 7.11
CA ALA A 168 -3.36 15.67 8.53
C ALA A 168 -1.84 15.70 8.78
N TYR A 169 -1.06 14.97 7.98
CA TYR A 169 0.39 15.01 8.03
C TYR A 169 0.94 16.42 7.72
N LEU A 170 0.47 17.06 6.65
CA LEU A 170 0.90 18.41 6.30
C LEU A 170 0.56 19.45 7.37
N ARG A 171 -0.66 19.38 7.95
CA ARG A 171 -1.05 20.29 9.05
C ARG A 171 -0.13 20.13 10.27
N ARG A 172 0.15 18.90 10.68
CA ARG A 172 1.07 18.63 11.81
C ARG A 172 2.49 19.15 11.57
N ARG A 173 2.91 19.20 10.28
CA ARG A 173 4.22 19.70 9.88
C ARG A 173 4.23 21.22 9.65
N GLY A 174 3.10 21.90 9.72
CA GLY A 174 3.00 23.32 9.36
C GLY A 174 3.41 23.58 7.91
N LEU A 175 3.13 22.63 7.00
CA LEU A 175 3.46 22.74 5.59
C LEU A 175 2.26 23.26 4.80
N PRO A 176 2.37 24.37 4.10
CA PRO A 176 1.33 24.89 3.23
C PRO A 176 1.22 24.05 1.95
N TRP A 177 0.07 24.11 1.29
CA TRP A 177 -0.17 23.58 -0.05
C TRP A 177 -1.12 24.50 -0.82
N ARG A 178 -1.19 24.33 -2.13
CA ARG A 178 -2.08 25.10 -3.01
C ARG A 178 -3.33 24.29 -3.30
N GLU A 179 -4.50 24.91 -3.25
CA GLU A 179 -5.75 24.29 -3.69
C GLU A 179 -6.04 24.69 -5.14
N ASP A 180 -6.33 23.72 -5.99
CA ASP A 180 -6.72 23.97 -7.36
C ASP A 180 -8.23 24.18 -7.45
N SER A 181 -8.68 25.36 -7.83
CA SER A 181 -10.10 25.70 -7.97
C SER A 181 -10.85 24.80 -8.96
N THR A 182 -10.17 24.21 -9.93
CA THR A 182 -10.76 23.26 -10.89
C THR A 182 -11.15 21.92 -10.27
N ASN A 183 -10.64 21.62 -9.07
CA ASN A 183 -11.02 20.40 -8.35
C ASN A 183 -12.50 20.38 -7.91
N ALA A 184 -13.16 21.53 -7.83
CA ALA A 184 -14.56 21.63 -7.47
C ALA A 184 -15.52 21.40 -8.66
N ASP A 185 -15.04 21.40 -9.90
CA ASP A 185 -15.86 21.24 -11.10
C ASP A 185 -16.34 19.81 -11.28
N THR A 186 -17.59 19.54 -10.87
CA THR A 186 -18.23 18.21 -10.97
C THR A 186 -18.69 17.84 -12.38
N SER A 187 -18.54 18.71 -13.39
CA SER A 187 -18.72 18.32 -14.79
C SER A 187 -17.62 17.35 -15.25
N ILE A 188 -16.46 17.42 -14.62
CA ILE A 188 -15.36 16.48 -14.81
C ILE A 188 -15.68 15.16 -14.09
N LEU A 189 -15.76 14.06 -14.82
CA LEU A 189 -16.14 12.76 -14.30
C LEU A 189 -15.36 12.35 -13.02
N ARG A 190 -14.07 12.61 -12.98
CA ARG A 190 -13.24 12.28 -11.81
C ARG A 190 -13.66 13.07 -10.57
N ASN A 191 -13.89 14.35 -10.71
CA ASN A 191 -14.36 15.21 -9.63
C ASN A 191 -15.77 14.80 -9.18
N LYS A 192 -16.65 14.41 -10.13
CA LYS A 192 -17.97 13.86 -9.80
C LYS A 192 -17.87 12.56 -8.97
N VAL A 193 -16.94 11.68 -9.32
CA VAL A 193 -16.70 10.46 -8.52
C VAL A 193 -16.19 10.83 -7.12
N ARG A 194 -15.26 11.76 -7.01
CA ARG A 194 -14.66 12.22 -5.76
C ARG A 194 -15.64 12.92 -4.83
N HIS A 195 -16.43 13.85 -5.36
CA HIS A 195 -17.24 14.77 -4.54
C HIS A 195 -18.70 14.34 -4.40
N VAL A 196 -19.20 13.44 -5.26
CA VAL A 196 -20.59 13.00 -5.24
C VAL A 196 -20.69 11.49 -5.01
N ILE A 197 -20.07 10.68 -5.86
CA ILE A 197 -20.31 9.22 -5.86
C ILE A 197 -19.65 8.54 -4.66
N LEU A 198 -18.37 8.78 -4.41
CA LEU A 198 -17.67 8.18 -3.26
C LEU A 198 -18.26 8.60 -1.91
N PRO A 199 -18.59 9.88 -1.66
CA PRO A 199 -19.31 10.29 -0.45
C PRO A 199 -20.65 9.58 -0.30
N PHE A 200 -21.46 9.52 -1.36
CA PHE A 200 -22.75 8.80 -1.35
C PHE A 200 -22.57 7.32 -1.00
N LEU A 201 -21.58 6.64 -1.58
CA LEU A 201 -21.31 5.24 -1.27
C LEU A 201 -20.82 5.04 0.18
N ARG A 202 -20.06 5.99 0.72
CA ARG A 202 -19.62 5.95 2.13
C ARG A 202 -20.79 6.09 3.11
N GLU A 203 -21.74 6.95 2.78
CA GLU A 203 -22.88 7.25 3.63
C GLU A 203 -23.94 6.13 3.58
N HIS A 204 -24.25 5.63 2.37
CA HIS A 204 -25.41 4.78 2.17
C HIS A 204 -25.07 3.30 1.99
N LEU A 205 -23.82 2.94 1.73
CA LEU A 205 -23.42 1.56 1.52
C LEU A 205 -22.44 1.07 2.61
N ASP A 206 -21.27 1.69 2.71
CA ASP A 206 -20.25 1.29 3.69
C ASP A 206 -19.22 2.43 3.90
N PRO A 207 -19.02 2.90 5.14
CA PRO A 207 -18.01 3.92 5.46
C PRO A 207 -16.60 3.56 4.98
N HIS A 208 -16.28 2.25 4.86
CA HIS A 208 -14.99 1.72 4.44
C HIS A 208 -14.92 1.38 2.96
N ILE A 209 -15.87 1.85 2.14
CA ILE A 209 -15.94 1.50 0.71
C ILE A 209 -14.64 1.78 -0.04
N THR A 210 -13.93 2.87 0.29
CA THR A 210 -12.65 3.20 -0.34
C THR A 210 -11.61 2.13 -0.10
N GLU A 211 -11.49 1.65 1.14
CA GLU A 211 -10.58 0.56 1.51
C GLU A 211 -10.95 -0.74 0.80
N HIS A 212 -12.24 -1.03 0.68
CA HIS A 212 -12.73 -2.20 -0.03
C HIS A 212 -12.41 -2.15 -1.53
N LEU A 213 -12.59 -1.00 -2.17
CA LEU A 213 -12.21 -0.81 -3.58
C LEU A 213 -10.71 -0.92 -3.79
N CYS A 214 -9.90 -0.34 -2.90
CA CYS A 214 -8.44 -0.48 -2.93
C CYS A 214 -8.00 -1.93 -2.78
N LYS A 215 -8.61 -2.68 -1.85
CA LYS A 215 -8.35 -4.10 -1.65
C LYS A 215 -8.73 -4.92 -2.88
N SER A 216 -9.89 -4.66 -3.48
CA SER A 216 -10.32 -5.33 -4.70
C SER A 216 -9.36 -5.06 -5.86
N ALA A 217 -8.92 -3.81 -6.04
CA ALA A 217 -7.93 -3.44 -7.04
C ALA A 217 -6.59 -4.17 -6.79
N ALA A 218 -6.13 -4.27 -5.53
CA ALA A 218 -4.90 -4.96 -5.17
C ALA A 218 -4.97 -6.48 -5.42
N ILE A 219 -6.11 -7.11 -5.14
CA ILE A 219 -6.36 -8.53 -5.47
C ILE A 219 -6.30 -8.74 -6.99
N LEU A 220 -6.94 -7.87 -7.76
CA LEU A 220 -6.95 -7.96 -9.23
C LEU A 220 -5.56 -7.72 -9.85
N ARG A 221 -4.69 -6.97 -9.19
CA ARG A 221 -3.28 -6.79 -9.57
C ARG A 221 -2.39 -7.98 -9.24
N GLY A 222 -2.84 -8.87 -8.35
CA GLY A 222 -2.04 -9.93 -7.76
C GLY A 222 -1.08 -9.44 -6.64
N ASP A 223 -1.22 -8.19 -6.19
CA ASP A 223 -0.43 -7.63 -5.08
C ASP A 223 -0.83 -8.29 -3.73
N LEU A 224 -2.07 -8.72 -3.65
CA LEU A 224 -2.60 -9.55 -2.55
C LEU A 224 -2.91 -10.91 -3.18
N SER A 225 -2.28 -11.96 -2.70
CA SER A 225 -2.60 -13.33 -3.08
C SER A 225 -3.99 -13.70 -2.59
N GLY A 226 -5.00 -13.17 -3.25
CA GLY A 226 -6.34 -13.70 -3.21
C GLY A 226 -6.32 -14.96 -4.07
N GLY A 227 -6.26 -16.13 -3.43
CA GLY A 227 -6.24 -17.40 -4.12
C GLY A 227 -7.35 -17.49 -5.17
N ARG A 228 -6.99 -17.38 -6.43
CA ARG A 228 -7.76 -17.84 -7.58
C ARG A 228 -6.82 -18.46 -8.59
N ALA A 229 -6.87 -19.77 -8.63
CA ALA A 229 -6.56 -20.50 -9.86
C ALA A 229 -7.55 -20.02 -10.94
N SER A 230 -7.04 -19.46 -12.05
CA SER A 230 -7.81 -19.33 -13.27
C SER A 230 -8.33 -20.69 -13.68
N PRO A 231 -9.59 -20.83 -14.11
CA PRO A 231 -10.05 -22.04 -14.74
C PRO A 231 -9.41 -22.11 -16.13
N ARG A 232 -8.31 -22.84 -16.25
CA ARG A 232 -7.90 -23.37 -17.55
C ARG A 232 -8.86 -24.47 -17.93
N ALA A 233 -9.43 -24.36 -19.12
CA ALA A 233 -10.28 -25.33 -19.76
C ALA A 233 -9.71 -26.76 -19.60
N ALA A 234 -10.57 -27.65 -19.12
CA ALA A 234 -10.31 -29.08 -19.07
C ALA A 234 -10.27 -29.63 -20.49
N SER A 235 -9.14 -30.22 -20.86
CA SER A 235 -9.12 -31.29 -21.85
C SER A 235 -8.65 -32.55 -21.12
N GLY A 236 -9.42 -33.62 -21.28
CA GLY A 236 -9.39 -34.81 -20.46
C GLY A 236 -8.15 -35.67 -20.58
N GLY A 237 -7.98 -36.51 -19.58
CA GLY A 237 -7.02 -37.59 -19.55
C GLY A 237 -7.13 -38.34 -18.22
N ARG A 238 -7.84 -39.46 -18.23
CA ARG A 238 -7.93 -40.41 -17.11
C ARG A 238 -6.58 -41.05 -16.82
N ALA A 239 -6.20 -41.15 -15.56
CA ALA A 239 -5.63 -42.35 -14.97
C ALA A 239 -5.58 -42.23 -13.44
N SER A 240 -6.13 -43.19 -12.78
CA SER A 240 -6.15 -43.44 -11.34
C SER A 240 -4.95 -44.31 -10.89
N PRO A 241 -4.85 -44.73 -9.66
CA PRO A 241 -3.86 -44.29 -8.68
C PRO A 241 -2.92 -45.43 -8.23
N ARG A 242 -1.83 -45.12 -7.55
CA ARG A 242 -1.27 -46.06 -6.54
C ARG A 242 -0.40 -45.36 -5.48
N ALA A 243 -0.56 -45.96 -4.30
CA ALA A 243 -0.15 -45.55 -2.99
C ALA A 243 1.35 -45.40 -2.72
N ALA A 244 1.64 -44.56 -1.77
CA ALA A 244 2.64 -44.34 -0.76
C ALA A 244 3.63 -45.52 -0.45
N PRO A 245 4.64 -45.42 0.43
CA PRO A 245 5.00 -44.34 1.38
C PRO A 245 6.50 -44.03 1.40
N GLY A 246 6.88 -42.96 2.03
CA GLY A 246 8.28 -42.68 2.30
C GLY A 246 8.41 -41.29 2.94
N GLY A 247 8.23 -41.20 4.25
CA GLY A 247 8.45 -39.98 5.01
C GLY A 247 9.91 -39.56 4.93
N ARG A 248 10.15 -38.38 4.34
CA ARG A 248 11.32 -37.57 4.63
C ARG A 248 10.83 -36.35 5.41
N ALA A 249 11.29 -36.26 6.66
CA ALA A 249 11.13 -35.08 7.49
C ALA A 249 11.64 -33.86 6.72
N SER A 250 10.73 -32.92 6.40
CA SER A 250 11.14 -31.60 5.93
C SER A 250 12.02 -30.94 6.97
N PRO A 251 13.09 -30.20 6.55
CA PRO A 251 13.93 -29.48 7.48
C PRO A 251 13.08 -28.54 8.33
N ARG A 252 13.35 -28.48 9.62
CA ARG A 252 12.70 -27.56 10.57
C ARG A 252 12.89 -26.16 10.03
N ALA A 253 11.82 -25.52 9.57
CA ALA A 253 11.85 -24.12 9.27
C ALA A 253 12.07 -23.38 10.60
N ASP A 254 13.27 -22.84 10.82
CA ASP A 254 13.54 -21.99 11.95
C ASP A 254 12.91 -20.63 11.69
N TYR A 255 12.10 -20.18 12.62
CA TYR A 255 11.47 -18.85 12.57
C TYR A 255 12.20 -17.89 13.48
N ARG A 256 12.38 -16.65 13.03
CA ARG A 256 12.94 -15.57 13.82
C ARG A 256 11.84 -14.60 14.22
N LEU A 257 11.63 -14.44 15.53
CA LEU A 257 10.72 -13.44 16.09
C LEU A 257 11.55 -12.24 16.57
N ALA A 258 11.36 -11.08 15.95
CA ALA A 258 11.92 -9.82 16.39
C ALA A 258 10.84 -9.01 17.12
N ILE A 259 11.19 -8.43 18.27
CA ILE A 259 10.31 -7.62 19.10
C ILE A 259 10.94 -6.25 19.28
N SER A 260 10.22 -5.18 19.02
CA SER A 260 10.67 -3.79 19.17
C SER A 260 9.59 -2.93 19.81
N PRO A 261 9.96 -1.87 20.57
CA PRO A 261 8.99 -0.90 21.06
C PRO A 261 8.26 -0.23 19.89
N ALA A 262 6.94 0.00 20.03
CA ALA A 262 6.13 0.70 19.05
C ALA A 262 5.13 1.62 19.75
N THR A 263 4.69 2.64 19.04
CA THR A 263 3.58 3.51 19.42
C THR A 263 2.47 3.35 18.39
N GLY A 264 1.46 2.62 18.76
CA GLY A 264 0.12 2.63 18.20
C GLY A 264 -0.07 2.61 16.68
N TYR A 265 0.53 1.67 15.96
CA TYR A 265 0.10 1.31 14.61
C TYR A 265 -0.07 -0.21 14.54
N THR A 266 -1.29 -0.65 14.28
CA THR A 266 -1.56 -2.07 14.03
C THR A 266 -1.59 -2.30 12.52
N PRO A 267 -0.58 -2.96 11.92
CA PRO A 267 -0.65 -3.37 10.52
C PRO A 267 -1.87 -4.27 10.33
N ARG A 268 -2.65 -4.04 9.28
CA ARG A 268 -3.73 -4.95 8.91
C ARG A 268 -3.14 -6.31 8.57
N ALA A 269 -3.79 -7.36 9.08
CA ALA A 269 -3.43 -8.74 8.79
C ALA A 269 -3.41 -8.97 7.28
N GLU A 270 -2.28 -9.44 6.78
CA GLU A 270 -2.11 -9.95 5.43
C GLU A 270 -2.63 -11.42 5.35
N SER A 271 -2.28 -12.15 4.33
CA SER A 271 -2.73 -13.55 4.20
C SER A 271 -2.10 -14.45 5.26
N ILE A 272 -2.89 -15.40 5.83
CA ILE A 272 -2.40 -16.33 6.84
C ILE A 272 -1.26 -17.18 6.27
N GLY A 273 -0.15 -17.25 7.02
CA GLY A 273 1.02 -18.08 6.66
C GLY A 273 2.01 -17.40 5.73
N VAL A 274 1.80 -16.15 5.34
CA VAL A 274 2.78 -15.37 4.57
C VAL A 274 3.77 -14.68 5.53
N LEU A 275 5.06 -14.82 5.25
CA LEU A 275 6.14 -14.23 6.05
C LEU A 275 7.00 -13.32 5.16
N PRO A 276 7.56 -12.22 5.71
CA PRO A 276 7.44 -11.78 7.10
C PRO A 276 6.06 -11.24 7.44
N ALA A 277 5.55 -11.56 8.64
CA ALA A 277 4.29 -11.04 9.16
C ALA A 277 4.56 -10.11 10.34
N VAL A 278 3.75 -9.06 10.48
CA VAL A 278 3.91 -8.05 11.53
C VAL A 278 2.60 -7.84 12.27
N CYS A 279 2.67 -7.73 13.59
CA CYS A 279 1.54 -7.27 14.41
C CYS A 279 2.03 -6.39 15.56
N GLU A 280 1.11 -5.70 16.23
CA GLU A 280 1.37 -4.97 17.47
C GLU A 280 0.44 -5.48 18.57
N MET A 281 1.01 -5.66 19.77
CA MET A 281 0.29 -6.13 20.95
C MET A 281 0.52 -5.17 22.12
N SER A 282 -0.47 -5.05 22.99
CA SER A 282 -0.43 -4.20 24.17
C SER A 282 0.71 -4.58 25.10
N ARG A 283 1.56 -3.60 25.43
CA ARG A 283 2.66 -3.82 26.36
C ARG A 283 2.17 -4.21 27.75
N ALA A 284 1.08 -3.61 28.21
CA ALA A 284 0.48 -3.93 29.51
C ALA A 284 -0.09 -5.36 29.55
N ALA A 285 -0.78 -5.75 28.48
CA ALA A 285 -1.38 -7.09 28.36
C ALA A 285 -0.36 -8.23 28.24
N LEU A 286 0.86 -7.93 27.82
CA LEU A 286 1.96 -8.88 27.73
C LEU A 286 2.82 -8.95 29.00
N ALA A 287 2.60 -8.06 29.96
CA ALA A 287 3.35 -8.05 31.22
C ALA A 287 3.17 -9.38 31.98
N GLY A 288 4.29 -10.04 32.31
CA GLY A 288 4.28 -11.33 33.02
C GLY A 288 3.96 -12.57 32.14
N ARG A 289 3.72 -12.41 30.83
CA ARG A 289 3.54 -13.54 29.91
C ARG A 289 4.87 -14.00 29.34
N THR A 290 5.00 -15.32 29.19
CA THR A 290 6.13 -15.92 28.47
C THR A 290 5.69 -16.34 27.09
N LEU A 291 6.32 -15.77 26.06
CA LEU A 291 5.93 -16.03 24.67
C LEU A 291 6.69 -17.21 24.08
N GLU A 292 5.98 -18.08 23.38
CA GLU A 292 6.59 -19.14 22.58
C GLU A 292 6.13 -19.08 21.12
N VAL A 293 7.00 -19.49 20.22
CA VAL A 293 6.66 -19.75 18.82
C VAL A 293 6.52 -21.24 18.64
N ARG A 294 5.33 -21.71 18.30
CA ARG A 294 5.08 -23.13 18.04
C ARG A 294 4.22 -23.35 16.81
N ARG A 295 4.22 -24.55 16.30
CA ARG A 295 3.32 -24.95 15.21
C ARG A 295 1.89 -25.13 15.70
N TRP A 296 0.95 -24.96 14.78
CA TRP A 296 -0.46 -25.25 15.02
C TRP A 296 -0.68 -26.73 15.43
N ARG A 297 -1.63 -26.92 16.34
CA ARG A 297 -2.08 -28.23 16.79
C ARG A 297 -3.60 -28.36 16.64
N ALA A 298 -4.09 -29.57 16.38
CA ALA A 298 -5.53 -29.83 16.37
C ALA A 298 -6.13 -29.46 17.73
N GLY A 299 -7.20 -28.68 17.72
CA GLY A 299 -7.85 -28.18 18.94
C GLY A 299 -7.48 -26.75 19.33
N ASP A 300 -6.43 -26.16 18.75
CA ASP A 300 -6.06 -24.77 19.02
C ASP A 300 -7.23 -23.82 18.72
N ARG A 301 -7.39 -22.84 19.61
CA ARG A 301 -8.42 -21.79 19.52
C ARG A 301 -7.80 -20.42 19.67
N ILE A 302 -8.44 -19.42 19.08
CA ILE A 302 -8.12 -17.99 19.24
C ILE A 302 -9.41 -17.22 19.52
N ALA A 303 -9.35 -16.21 20.39
CA ALA A 303 -10.42 -15.24 20.57
C ALA A 303 -10.02 -13.93 19.85
N PRO A 304 -10.27 -13.79 18.52
CA PRO A 304 -9.74 -12.69 17.76
C PRO A 304 -10.47 -11.40 18.07
N THR A 305 -9.78 -10.27 17.88
CA THR A 305 -10.38 -8.93 18.01
C THR A 305 -11.63 -8.78 17.13
N GLY A 306 -12.67 -8.15 17.69
CA GLY A 306 -13.94 -7.88 16.99
C GLY A 306 -14.97 -9.04 17.06
N LEU A 307 -14.74 -10.03 17.93
CA LEU A 307 -15.73 -11.08 18.22
C LEU A 307 -16.16 -11.10 19.70
N ASN A 308 -16.05 -9.96 20.40
CA ASN A 308 -16.52 -9.78 21.79
C ASN A 308 -16.07 -10.94 22.73
N GLY A 309 -14.82 -11.38 22.61
CA GLY A 309 -14.26 -12.44 23.46
C GLY A 309 -14.63 -13.87 23.04
N HIS A 310 -15.49 -14.08 22.04
CA HIS A 310 -15.81 -15.42 21.55
C HIS A 310 -14.62 -16.08 20.87
N SER A 311 -14.25 -17.28 21.34
CA SER A 311 -13.16 -18.05 20.75
C SER A 311 -13.63 -18.88 19.55
N ARG A 312 -12.78 -19.02 18.54
CA ARG A 312 -12.98 -19.88 17.37
C ARG A 312 -11.88 -20.94 17.28
N LYS A 313 -12.21 -22.13 16.80
CA LYS A 313 -11.21 -23.15 16.48
C LYS A 313 -10.36 -22.64 15.32
N LEU A 314 -9.04 -22.78 15.40
CA LEU A 314 -8.14 -22.37 14.31
C LEU A 314 -8.40 -23.16 13.03
N GLN A 315 -8.84 -24.40 13.13
CA GLN A 315 -9.26 -25.17 11.98
C GLN A 315 -10.37 -24.49 11.18
N ASP A 316 -11.39 -23.91 11.86
CA ASP A 316 -12.49 -23.20 11.20
C ASP A 316 -12.01 -21.86 10.60
N VAL A 317 -11.08 -21.20 11.30
CA VAL A 317 -10.41 -19.99 10.79
C VAL A 317 -9.66 -20.31 9.50
N PHE A 318 -8.88 -21.39 9.47
CA PHE A 318 -8.11 -21.80 8.29
C PHE A 318 -9.02 -22.24 7.14
N MET A 319 -10.14 -22.89 7.43
CA MET A 319 -11.12 -23.26 6.40
C MET A 319 -11.78 -22.01 5.82
N THR A 320 -12.22 -21.09 6.67
CA THR A 320 -12.82 -19.81 6.23
C THR A 320 -11.85 -18.97 5.41
N ALA A 321 -10.58 -18.93 5.82
CA ALA A 321 -9.50 -18.22 5.13
C ALA A 321 -8.91 -19.02 3.95
N LYS A 322 -9.45 -20.23 3.66
CA LYS A 322 -9.00 -21.11 2.57
C LYS A 322 -7.49 -21.42 2.61
N VAL A 323 -6.91 -21.54 3.81
CA VAL A 323 -5.51 -21.92 3.96
C VAL A 323 -5.33 -23.37 3.52
N PRO A 324 -4.40 -23.67 2.58
CA PRO A 324 -4.17 -25.03 2.12
C PRO A 324 -3.75 -25.96 3.26
N PRO A 325 -4.20 -27.23 3.28
CA PRO A 325 -3.83 -28.19 4.34
C PRO A 325 -2.32 -28.35 4.53
N SER A 326 -1.55 -28.31 3.44
CA SER A 326 -0.08 -28.40 3.45
C SER A 326 0.60 -27.22 4.18
N VAL A 327 -0.04 -26.05 4.17
CA VAL A 327 0.49 -24.84 4.87
C VAL A 327 0.11 -24.87 6.34
N ARG A 328 -1.03 -25.45 6.70
CA ARG A 328 -1.53 -25.45 8.10
C ARG A 328 -0.59 -26.16 9.05
N THR A 329 0.00 -27.28 8.64
CA THR A 329 0.89 -28.09 9.48
C THR A 329 2.17 -27.35 9.87
N ASP A 330 2.64 -26.46 9.03
CA ASP A 330 3.90 -25.72 9.24
C ASP A 330 3.68 -24.29 9.71
N LEU A 331 2.42 -23.88 9.94
CA LEU A 331 2.08 -22.51 10.34
C LEU A 331 2.62 -22.19 11.75
N PRO A 332 3.48 -21.19 11.92
CA PRO A 332 3.92 -20.76 13.23
C PRO A 332 2.83 -19.95 13.93
N LEU A 333 2.66 -20.16 15.22
CA LEU A 333 1.78 -19.38 16.09
C LEU A 333 2.59 -18.73 17.19
N ILE A 334 2.19 -17.53 17.62
CA ILE A 334 2.68 -16.94 18.86
C ILE A 334 1.68 -17.26 19.96
N CYS A 335 2.16 -17.93 20.99
CA CYS A 335 1.35 -18.39 22.11
C CYS A 335 1.94 -17.91 23.45
N ASP A 336 1.10 -17.87 24.46
CA ASP A 336 1.54 -17.77 25.84
C ASP A 336 1.98 -19.18 26.31
N ALA A 337 3.23 -19.34 26.66
CA ALA A 337 3.80 -20.64 27.06
C ALA A 337 3.18 -21.19 28.37
N ALA A 338 2.71 -20.31 29.25
CA ALA A 338 2.13 -20.70 30.53
C ALA A 338 0.68 -21.22 30.39
N THR A 339 -0.11 -20.58 29.53
CA THR A 339 -1.55 -20.88 29.37
C THR A 339 -1.86 -21.68 28.11
N GLY A 340 -0.96 -21.71 27.14
CA GLY A 340 -1.19 -22.26 25.81
C GLY A 340 -2.11 -21.41 24.93
N GLU A 341 -2.52 -20.20 25.39
CA GLU A 341 -3.38 -19.30 24.64
C GLU A 341 -2.69 -18.85 23.34
N VAL A 342 -3.41 -18.95 22.21
CA VAL A 342 -2.92 -18.45 20.94
C VAL A 342 -3.14 -16.95 20.89
N LEU A 343 -2.06 -16.17 20.94
CA LEU A 343 -2.07 -14.72 20.95
C LEU A 343 -2.06 -14.13 19.54
N TRP A 344 -1.38 -14.79 18.60
CA TRP A 344 -1.32 -14.34 17.22
C TRP A 344 -1.11 -15.49 16.24
N VAL A 345 -1.89 -15.43 15.17
CA VAL A 345 -1.72 -16.23 13.95
C VAL A 345 -1.16 -15.29 12.89
N PRO A 346 0.08 -15.47 12.41
CA PRO A 346 0.68 -14.59 11.40
C PRO A 346 -0.20 -14.44 10.16
N GLY A 347 -0.44 -13.19 9.75
CA GLY A 347 -1.37 -12.87 8.66
C GLY A 347 -2.86 -12.93 9.03
N TYR A 348 -3.19 -13.08 10.33
CA TYR A 348 -4.55 -13.05 10.85
C TYR A 348 -4.67 -12.02 11.99
N ARG A 349 -5.87 -11.90 12.60
CA ARG A 349 -6.10 -11.02 13.75
C ARG A 349 -5.38 -11.56 14.97
N ILE A 350 -4.98 -10.65 15.86
CA ILE A 350 -4.46 -10.97 17.19
C ILE A 350 -5.61 -11.33 18.14
N ALA A 351 -5.28 -12.01 19.25
CA ALA A 351 -6.24 -12.27 20.31
C ALA A 351 -6.69 -10.97 20.99
N GLN A 352 -7.96 -10.94 21.41
CA GLN A 352 -8.55 -9.80 22.11
C GLN A 352 -7.78 -9.49 23.41
N SER A 353 -7.27 -10.51 24.09
CA SER A 353 -6.52 -10.41 25.35
C SER A 353 -5.22 -9.61 25.26
N VAL A 354 -4.67 -9.46 24.04
CA VAL A 354 -3.42 -8.70 23.81
C VAL A 354 -3.59 -7.55 22.83
N ALA A 355 -4.83 -7.20 22.50
CA ALA A 355 -5.13 -6.11 21.58
C ALA A 355 -4.69 -4.76 22.15
N VAL A 356 -4.25 -3.87 21.27
CA VAL A 356 -3.96 -2.46 21.61
C VAL A 356 -5.28 -1.69 21.62
N GLU A 357 -5.67 -1.18 22.77
CA GLU A 357 -6.97 -0.50 22.95
C GLU A 357 -7.00 0.94 22.41
N SER A 358 -5.83 1.56 22.26
CA SER A 358 -5.71 2.94 21.79
C SER A 358 -4.45 3.11 20.94
N THR A 359 -4.52 3.95 19.91
CA THR A 359 -3.38 4.30 19.05
C THR A 359 -2.23 5.01 19.76
N ILE A 360 -2.46 5.46 21.02
CA ILE A 360 -1.46 6.14 21.85
C ILE A 360 -0.89 5.18 22.93
N ALA A 361 -1.51 4.00 23.11
CA ALA A 361 -1.06 3.06 24.13
C ALA A 361 0.31 2.45 23.78
N PRO A 362 1.22 2.32 24.77
CA PRO A 362 2.50 1.65 24.55
C PRO A 362 2.28 0.22 24.06
N SER A 363 2.89 -0.13 22.93
CA SER A 363 2.79 -1.45 22.33
C SER A 363 4.16 -2.04 22.02
N TRP A 364 4.19 -3.35 21.78
CA TRP A 364 5.32 -4.05 21.20
C TRP A 364 4.98 -4.47 19.78
N ARG A 365 5.89 -4.21 18.85
CA ARG A 365 5.82 -4.69 17.48
C ARG A 365 6.52 -6.03 17.37
N PHE A 366 5.80 -7.00 16.85
CA PHE A 366 6.29 -8.36 16.57
C PHE A 366 6.47 -8.52 15.07
N THR A 367 7.64 -8.95 14.67
CA THR A 367 7.95 -9.30 13.28
C THR A 367 8.39 -10.75 13.25
N LEU A 368 7.63 -11.60 12.59
CA LEU A 368 7.95 -13.01 12.39
C LEU A 368 8.46 -13.20 10.97
N SER A 369 9.63 -13.79 10.81
CA SER A 369 10.25 -14.12 9.52
C SER A 369 10.74 -15.57 9.51
N SER A 370 10.83 -16.17 8.32
CA SER A 370 11.56 -17.43 8.16
C SER A 370 13.07 -17.15 8.15
N ASN A 371 13.86 -17.99 8.79
CA ASN A 371 15.30 -18.05 8.53
C ASN A 371 15.46 -18.63 7.11
N GLY A 372 15.95 -17.80 6.17
CA GLY A 372 16.19 -18.17 4.77
C GLY A 372 17.28 -19.24 4.62
#